data_46fdf6c165fcfc6b3caa20e35363c65b
#
_entry.id   46fdf6c165fcfc6b3caa20e35363c65b
#
_cell.length_a   1.000
_cell.length_b   1.000
_cell.length_c   1.000
_cell.angle_alpha   90.00
_cell.angle_beta   90.00
_cell.angle_gamma   90.00
#
_symmetry.space_group_name_H-M   'P 1'
#
loop_
_entity.id
_entity.type
_entity.pdbx_description
1 polymer ?
#
loop_
_entity_poly.entity_id
_entity_poly.type
_entity_poly.pdbx_seq_one_letter_code
_entity_poly.pdbx_strand_id
1 'polypeptide(L)'
;MNNIIVGMGEALWDVLPEGKKIGGAPANFAYHVSQFGFDSRVVSAVGNDELGDEIMSVFKEKKLNTQIERVDYPTGTVQVTLDAEGVPCYEIKEGVAWDNIPFTDELKRLALNTRAVCFGSLAQRNEVSRATINRFLDTMPDIDLSLIHISEPTRHS
;
A
#
# COMPACT_ATOMS: atom_id res chain seq x y z
N MET A 1 -0.78 19.94 14.53
CA MET A 1 -0.41 20.31 13.17
C MET A 1 -0.46 19.14 12.25
N ASN A 2 -1.00 19.33 11.07
CA ASN A 2 -1.20 18.24 10.11
C ASN A 2 0.06 18.07 9.26
N ASN A 3 0.97 17.23 9.73
CA ASN A 3 2.27 17.04 9.07
C ASN A 3 2.47 15.63 8.53
N ILE A 4 1.46 14.79 8.65
CA ILE A 4 1.60 13.40 8.26
C ILE A 4 1.42 13.26 6.76
N ILE A 5 2.29 12.48 6.15
CA ILE A 5 2.22 12.14 4.72
C ILE A 5 1.95 10.64 4.62
N VAL A 6 0.92 10.28 3.89
CA VAL A 6 0.42 8.90 3.83
C VAL A 6 0.67 8.30 2.47
N GLY A 7 1.17 7.07 2.45
CA GLY A 7 1.13 6.21 1.27
C GLY A 7 0.07 5.16 1.48
N MET A 8 -0.94 5.12 0.64
CA MET A 8 -2.09 4.24 0.82
C MET A 8 -2.33 3.37 -0.40
N GLY A 9 -2.49 2.09 -0.17
CA GLY A 9 -2.83 1.14 -1.22
C GLY A 9 -2.22 -0.22 -0.97
N GLU A 10 -1.62 -0.79 -2.02
CA GLU A 10 -1.13 -2.16 -1.97
C GLU A 10 0.16 -2.31 -1.16
N ALA A 11 0.20 -3.36 -0.35
CA ALA A 11 1.41 -3.91 0.26
C ALA A 11 1.43 -5.39 -0.09
N LEU A 12 2.51 -5.84 -0.71
CA LEU A 12 2.53 -7.17 -1.30
C LEU A 12 3.95 -7.72 -1.40
N TRP A 13 4.02 -9.00 -1.75
CA TRP A 13 5.27 -9.66 -2.09
C TRP A 13 5.34 -9.88 -3.59
N ASP A 14 6.44 -9.46 -4.19
CA ASP A 14 6.80 -9.87 -5.54
C ASP A 14 7.54 -11.21 -5.43
N VAL A 15 6.92 -12.25 -5.95
CA VAL A 15 7.48 -13.60 -5.89
C VAL A 15 8.19 -13.90 -7.19
N LEU A 16 9.53 -13.93 -7.10
CA LEU A 16 10.42 -14.15 -8.24
C LEU A 16 10.98 -15.56 -8.17
N PRO A 17 11.53 -16.09 -9.29
CA PRO A 17 12.16 -17.41 -9.24
C PRO A 17 13.25 -17.55 -8.19
N GLU A 18 14.02 -16.49 -7.93
CA GLU A 18 15.11 -16.49 -6.94
C GLU A 18 14.66 -16.16 -5.53
N GLY A 19 13.39 -15.81 -5.31
CA GLY A 19 12.88 -15.48 -3.98
C GLY A 19 11.87 -14.34 -4.05
N LYS A 20 11.43 -13.87 -2.89
CA LYS A 20 10.42 -12.81 -2.83
C LYS A 20 11.03 -11.50 -2.38
N LYS A 21 10.45 -10.40 -2.86
CA LYS A 21 10.83 -9.04 -2.49
C LYS A 21 9.58 -8.27 -2.09
N ILE A 22 9.74 -7.38 -1.09
CA ILE A 22 8.65 -6.51 -0.68
C ILE A 22 8.34 -5.53 -1.80
N GLY A 23 7.06 -5.33 -2.09
CA GLY A 23 6.61 -4.44 -3.15
C GLY A 23 5.40 -3.62 -2.73
N GLY A 24 4.99 -2.76 -3.63
CA GLY A 24 3.88 -1.86 -3.42
C GLY A 24 4.35 -0.41 -3.47
N ALA A 25 3.86 0.34 -4.44
CA ALA A 25 4.25 1.73 -4.63
C ALA A 25 3.97 2.62 -3.41
N PRO A 26 2.82 2.49 -2.72
CA PRO A 26 2.57 3.34 -1.56
C PRO A 26 3.57 3.15 -0.43
N ALA A 27 4.01 1.92 -0.18
CA ALA A 27 5.00 1.66 0.87
C ALA A 27 6.37 2.23 0.49
N ASN A 28 6.76 2.08 -0.78
CA ASN A 28 8.01 2.66 -1.27
C ASN A 28 7.99 4.18 -1.16
N PHE A 29 6.87 4.79 -1.51
CA PHE A 29 6.71 6.24 -1.37
C PHE A 29 6.88 6.66 0.08
N ALA A 30 6.19 6.01 1.01
CA ALA A 30 6.25 6.36 2.44
C ALA A 30 7.66 6.19 2.98
N TYR A 31 8.36 5.15 2.55
CA TYR A 31 9.74 4.93 2.96
C TYR A 31 10.65 6.09 2.53
N HIS A 32 10.57 6.48 1.26
CA HIS A 32 11.40 7.57 0.76
C HIS A 32 11.08 8.90 1.43
N VAL A 33 9.79 9.16 1.67
CA VAL A 33 9.36 10.37 2.39
C VAL A 33 9.96 10.41 3.79
N SER A 34 9.98 9.25 4.47
CA SER A 34 10.56 9.18 5.82
C SER A 34 12.05 9.48 5.83
N GLN A 35 12.76 9.14 4.74
CA GLN A 35 14.19 9.41 4.62
C GLN A 35 14.48 10.90 4.51
N PHE A 36 13.52 11.70 4.09
CA PHE A 36 13.64 13.14 4.06
C PHE A 36 13.25 13.80 5.39
N GLY A 37 12.96 13.01 6.40
CA GLY A 37 12.66 13.54 7.74
C GLY A 37 11.18 13.86 7.98
N PHE A 38 10.32 13.48 7.06
CA PHE A 38 8.87 13.70 7.23
C PHE A 38 8.24 12.55 8.02
N ASP A 39 7.15 12.86 8.71
CA ASP A 39 6.35 11.86 9.38
C ASP A 39 5.47 11.17 8.34
N SER A 40 5.79 9.95 7.99
CA SER A 40 5.06 9.20 6.98
C SER A 40 4.37 7.98 7.57
N ARG A 41 3.28 7.56 6.93
CA ARG A 41 2.54 6.35 7.31
C ARG A 41 2.24 5.53 6.09
N VAL A 42 2.31 4.22 6.24
CA VAL A 42 1.82 3.27 5.22
C VAL A 42 0.44 2.81 5.66
N VAL A 43 -0.54 2.98 4.80
CA VAL A 43 -1.91 2.50 5.03
C VAL A 43 -2.20 1.39 4.03
N SER A 44 -2.49 0.21 4.54
CA SER A 44 -2.79 -0.95 3.72
C SER A 44 -3.50 -2.01 4.57
N ALA A 45 -3.54 -3.23 4.07
CA ALA A 45 -4.02 -4.38 4.82
C ALA A 45 -3.20 -5.60 4.44
N VAL A 46 -3.01 -6.49 5.41
CA VAL A 46 -2.37 -7.80 5.23
C VAL A 46 -3.27 -8.87 5.81
N GLY A 47 -3.02 -10.12 5.45
CA GLY A 47 -3.78 -11.23 5.99
C GLY A 47 -3.25 -11.70 7.33
N ASN A 48 -4.01 -12.60 7.94
CA ASN A 48 -3.60 -13.30 9.15
C ASN A 48 -2.79 -14.53 8.74
N ASP A 49 -1.65 -14.29 8.09
CA ASP A 49 -0.81 -15.32 7.54
C ASP A 49 0.66 -14.97 7.71
N GLU A 50 1.53 -15.92 7.39
CA GLU A 50 2.96 -15.75 7.55
C GLU A 50 3.51 -14.62 6.66
N LEU A 51 2.99 -14.50 5.45
CA LEU A 51 3.40 -13.44 4.54
C LEU A 51 3.08 -12.06 5.10
N GLY A 52 1.94 -11.93 5.77
CA GLY A 52 1.56 -10.69 6.45
C GLY A 52 2.49 -10.38 7.62
N ASP A 53 2.85 -11.40 8.40
CA ASP A 53 3.80 -11.24 9.50
C ASP A 53 5.14 -10.75 8.98
N GLU A 54 5.59 -11.30 7.86
CA GLU A 54 6.86 -10.92 7.27
C GLU A 54 6.84 -9.48 6.75
N ILE A 55 5.72 -9.04 6.15
CA ILE A 55 5.58 -7.65 5.72
C ILE A 55 5.70 -6.70 6.91
N MET A 56 5.00 -7.01 8.00
CA MET A 56 5.05 -6.17 9.19
C MET A 56 6.46 -6.11 9.76
N SER A 57 7.18 -7.22 9.74
CA SER A 57 8.56 -7.27 10.21
C SER A 57 9.50 -6.40 9.35
N VAL A 58 9.34 -6.48 8.03
CA VAL A 58 10.17 -5.67 7.12
C VAL A 58 9.92 -4.18 7.33
N PHE A 59 8.67 -3.77 7.47
CA PHE A 59 8.35 -2.37 7.71
C PHE A 59 8.89 -1.89 9.06
N LYS A 60 8.85 -2.74 10.07
CA LYS A 60 9.42 -2.42 11.37
C LYS A 60 10.94 -2.25 11.28
N GLU A 61 11.62 -3.13 10.56
CA GLU A 61 13.07 -3.01 10.35
C GLU A 61 13.43 -1.71 9.63
N LYS A 62 12.59 -1.27 8.70
CA LYS A 62 12.79 -0.02 7.96
C LYS A 62 12.35 1.19 8.78
N LYS A 63 11.87 0.98 9.99
CA LYS A 63 11.37 2.03 10.90
C LYS A 63 10.23 2.84 10.28
N LEU A 64 9.43 2.16 9.47
CA LEU A 64 8.22 2.77 8.89
C LEU A 64 7.08 2.73 9.89
N ASN A 65 6.38 3.83 10.01
CA ASN A 65 5.14 3.86 10.76
C ASN A 65 4.02 3.33 9.87
N THR A 66 3.19 2.48 10.43
CA THR A 66 2.14 1.82 9.66
C THR A 66 0.78 1.95 10.31
N GLN A 67 -0.25 1.96 9.48
CA GLN A 67 -1.64 1.83 9.84
C GLN A 67 -2.16 0.69 8.98
N ILE A 68 -1.75 -0.53 9.30
CA ILE A 68 -2.05 -1.72 8.49
C ILE A 68 -2.95 -2.64 9.29
N GLU A 69 -4.12 -2.94 8.73
CA GLU A 69 -5.10 -3.82 9.35
C GLU A 69 -4.90 -5.26 8.92
N ARG A 70 -5.23 -6.19 9.81
CA ARG A 70 -5.29 -7.61 9.49
C ARG A 70 -6.71 -7.93 9.03
N VAL A 71 -6.86 -8.55 7.88
CA VAL A 71 -8.17 -8.88 7.33
C VAL A 71 -8.24 -10.37 6.99
N ASP A 72 -9.45 -10.88 6.77
CA ASP A 72 -9.69 -12.29 6.46
C ASP A 72 -9.50 -12.59 4.98
N TYR A 73 -8.42 -12.08 4.41
CA TYR A 73 -8.03 -12.31 3.03
C TYR A 73 -6.53 -12.56 3.01
N PRO A 74 -6.02 -13.33 2.05
CA PRO A 74 -4.59 -13.60 2.01
C PRO A 74 -3.78 -12.34 1.72
N THR A 75 -2.59 -12.29 2.27
CA THR A 75 -1.65 -11.19 1.97
C THR A 75 -1.35 -11.18 0.46
N GLY A 76 -1.28 -9.98 -0.11
CA GLY A 76 -1.10 -9.82 -1.54
C GLY A 76 0.22 -10.35 -2.07
N THR A 77 0.15 -11.00 -3.22
CA THR A 77 1.33 -11.49 -3.93
C THR A 77 1.23 -11.19 -5.41
N VAL A 78 2.37 -10.98 -6.03
CA VAL A 78 2.50 -10.87 -7.47
C VAL A 78 3.48 -11.95 -7.90
N GLN A 79 3.02 -12.86 -8.76
CA GLN A 79 3.90 -13.88 -9.32
C GLN A 79 4.63 -13.28 -10.52
N VAL A 80 5.94 -13.36 -10.49
CA VAL A 80 6.77 -12.86 -11.58
C VAL A 80 7.44 -14.07 -12.22
N THR A 81 7.10 -14.33 -13.47
CA THR A 81 7.69 -15.42 -14.26
C THR A 81 8.33 -14.85 -15.50
N LEU A 82 9.24 -15.61 -16.09
CA LEU A 82 9.86 -15.23 -17.35
C LEU A 82 9.29 -16.11 -18.46
N ASP A 83 8.99 -15.49 -19.60
CA ASP A 83 8.58 -16.26 -20.76
C ASP A 83 9.81 -16.88 -21.44
N ALA A 84 9.61 -17.56 -22.59
CA ALA A 84 10.67 -18.23 -23.31
C ALA A 84 11.78 -17.28 -23.78
N GLU A 85 11.48 -15.99 -23.86
CA GLU A 85 12.43 -14.97 -24.31
C GLU A 85 13.02 -14.17 -23.16
N GLY A 86 12.70 -14.56 -21.91
CA GLY A 86 13.21 -13.88 -20.73
C GLY A 86 12.41 -12.62 -20.35
N VAL A 87 11.26 -12.38 -20.95
CA VAL A 87 10.44 -11.23 -20.65
C VAL A 87 9.60 -11.50 -19.40
N PRO A 88 9.61 -10.59 -18.42
CA PRO A 88 8.81 -10.81 -17.20
C PRO A 88 7.32 -10.78 -17.47
N CYS A 89 6.62 -11.73 -16.87
CA CYS A 89 5.16 -11.79 -16.84
C CYS A 89 4.72 -11.66 -15.42
N TYR A 90 3.71 -10.80 -15.18
CA TYR A 90 3.23 -10.49 -13.84
C TYR A 90 1.81 -11.01 -13.66
N GLU A 91 1.58 -11.73 -12.59
CA GLU A 91 0.24 -12.14 -12.20
C GLU A 91 -0.08 -11.54 -10.84
N ILE A 92 -0.90 -10.50 -10.83
CA ILE A 92 -1.32 -9.83 -9.61
C ILE A 92 -2.58 -10.51 -9.12
N LYS A 93 -2.49 -11.21 -7.99
CA LYS A 93 -3.62 -11.94 -7.43
C LYS A 93 -4.76 -11.02 -7.03
N GLU A 94 -5.98 -11.43 -7.28
CA GLU A 94 -7.18 -10.73 -6.85
C GLU A 94 -7.72 -11.34 -5.56
N GLY A 95 -8.62 -10.60 -4.88
CA GLY A 95 -9.24 -11.08 -3.66
C GLY A 95 -8.25 -11.19 -2.50
N VAL A 96 -7.31 -10.29 -2.44
CA VAL A 96 -6.27 -10.29 -1.41
C VAL A 96 -6.52 -9.18 -0.39
N ALA A 97 -5.67 -9.16 0.65
CA ALA A 97 -5.87 -8.25 1.79
C ALA A 97 -5.92 -6.77 1.38
N TRP A 98 -5.01 -6.31 0.54
CA TRP A 98 -5.00 -4.89 0.16
C TRP A 98 -6.16 -4.49 -0.76
N ASP A 99 -6.91 -5.44 -1.29
CA ASP A 99 -8.18 -5.16 -1.96
C ASP A 99 -9.29 -4.83 -0.95
N ASN A 100 -9.07 -5.10 0.33
CA ASN A 100 -10.09 -5.05 1.36
C ASN A 100 -9.65 -4.24 2.57
N ILE A 101 -9.05 -3.07 2.32
CA ILE A 101 -8.61 -2.16 3.38
C ILE A 101 -9.84 -1.58 4.08
N PRO A 102 -10.02 -1.84 5.39
CA PRO A 102 -11.19 -1.31 6.10
C PRO A 102 -10.99 0.15 6.50
N PHE A 103 -12.09 0.86 6.60
CA PHE A 103 -12.06 2.22 7.15
C PHE A 103 -12.38 2.15 8.64
N THR A 104 -11.36 2.31 9.46
CA THR A 104 -11.47 2.20 10.92
C THR A 104 -11.51 3.60 11.56
N ASP A 105 -11.85 3.66 12.86
CA ASP A 105 -11.79 4.92 13.60
C ASP A 105 -10.36 5.46 13.65
N GLU A 106 -9.37 4.58 13.77
CA GLU A 106 -7.96 4.96 13.73
C GLU A 106 -7.60 5.58 12.39
N LEU A 107 -8.11 5.00 11.30
CA LEU A 107 -7.85 5.54 9.97
C LEU A 107 -8.50 6.91 9.80
N LYS A 108 -9.69 7.09 10.35
CA LYS A 108 -10.36 8.39 10.35
C LYS A 108 -9.51 9.44 11.06
N ARG A 109 -8.99 9.10 12.25
CA ARG A 109 -8.13 10.02 12.99
C ARG A 109 -6.86 10.35 12.22
N LEU A 110 -6.29 9.34 11.56
CA LEU A 110 -5.13 9.57 10.71
C LEU A 110 -5.45 10.55 9.59
N ALA A 111 -6.59 10.35 8.91
CA ALA A 111 -7.00 11.24 7.82
C ALA A 111 -7.11 12.68 8.27
N LEU A 112 -7.64 12.92 9.47
CA LEU A 112 -7.79 14.27 10.02
C LEU A 112 -6.44 14.95 10.27
N ASN A 113 -5.36 14.18 10.38
CA ASN A 113 -4.02 14.68 10.64
C ASN A 113 -3.09 14.54 9.44
N THR A 114 -3.64 14.17 8.29
CA THR A 114 -2.87 13.95 7.08
C THR A 114 -2.84 15.21 6.23
N ARG A 115 -1.64 15.60 5.82
CA ARG A 115 -1.43 16.75 4.96
C ARG A 115 -1.40 16.37 3.49
N ALA A 116 -0.82 15.23 3.18
CA ALA A 116 -0.70 14.78 1.81
C ALA A 116 -0.84 13.27 1.75
N VAL A 117 -1.39 12.76 0.67
CA VAL A 117 -1.55 11.33 0.47
C VAL A 117 -1.15 10.94 -0.94
N CYS A 118 -0.39 9.86 -1.03
CA CYS A 118 -0.05 9.22 -2.29
C CYS A 118 -0.84 7.93 -2.39
N PHE A 119 -1.58 7.77 -3.47
CA PHE A 119 -2.34 6.54 -3.71
C PHE A 119 -2.31 6.21 -5.20
N GLY A 120 -2.46 4.94 -5.52
CA GLY A 120 -2.43 4.49 -6.90
C GLY A 120 -3.79 4.00 -7.37
N SER A 121 -3.86 3.66 -8.64
CA SER A 121 -5.08 3.12 -9.23
C SER A 121 -5.28 1.64 -8.90
N LEU A 122 -4.21 0.91 -8.63
CA LEU A 122 -4.29 -0.54 -8.43
C LEU A 122 -5.20 -0.91 -7.25
N ALA A 123 -5.06 -0.24 -6.11
CA ALA A 123 -5.89 -0.52 -4.94
C ALA A 123 -7.34 -0.06 -5.10
N GLN A 124 -7.66 0.62 -6.19
CA GLN A 124 -9.03 1.04 -6.49
C GLN A 124 -9.77 0.04 -7.38
N ARG A 125 -9.14 -1.06 -7.74
CA ARG A 125 -9.76 -2.08 -8.57
C ARG A 125 -10.90 -2.81 -7.86
N ASN A 126 -10.81 -2.91 -6.53
CA ASN A 126 -11.84 -3.53 -5.71
C ASN A 126 -12.65 -2.45 -4.99
N GLU A 127 -13.95 -2.69 -4.88
CA GLU A 127 -14.89 -1.73 -4.32
C GLU A 127 -14.58 -1.36 -2.87
N VAL A 128 -14.15 -2.32 -2.05
CA VAL A 128 -13.91 -2.09 -0.61
C VAL A 128 -12.76 -1.10 -0.41
N SER A 129 -11.61 -1.37 -0.97
CA SER A 129 -10.46 -0.46 -0.83
C SER A 129 -10.71 0.87 -1.53
N ARG A 130 -11.38 0.86 -2.68
CA ARG A 130 -11.73 2.11 -3.37
C ARG A 130 -12.60 2.99 -2.49
N ALA A 131 -13.60 2.42 -1.84
CA ALA A 131 -14.47 3.17 -0.93
C ALA A 131 -13.70 3.72 0.25
N THR A 132 -12.78 2.95 0.81
CA THR A 132 -11.93 3.38 1.92
C THR A 132 -11.03 4.55 1.51
N ILE A 133 -10.41 4.45 0.34
CA ILE A 133 -9.56 5.54 -0.17
C ILE A 133 -10.38 6.81 -0.35
N ASN A 134 -11.54 6.71 -0.99
CA ASN A 134 -12.40 7.87 -1.20
C ASN A 134 -12.86 8.48 0.12
N ARG A 135 -13.22 7.66 1.08
CA ARG A 135 -13.63 8.14 2.39
C ARG A 135 -12.49 8.80 3.14
N PHE A 136 -11.29 8.27 3.01
CA PHE A 136 -10.10 8.88 3.57
C PHE A 136 -9.87 10.28 2.99
N LEU A 137 -9.94 10.40 1.67
CA LEU A 137 -9.76 11.68 0.99
C LEU A 137 -10.83 12.69 1.42
N ASP A 138 -12.07 12.25 1.53
CA ASP A 138 -13.16 13.12 1.96
C ASP A 138 -13.00 13.57 3.42
N THR A 139 -12.33 12.79 4.24
CA THR A 139 -12.12 13.08 5.66
C THR A 139 -10.96 14.04 5.89
N MET A 140 -9.99 14.07 4.98
CA MET A 140 -8.83 14.94 5.12
C MET A 140 -9.24 16.41 5.19
N PRO A 141 -8.51 17.21 5.99
CA PRO A 141 -8.77 18.65 6.02
C PRO A 141 -8.59 19.29 4.64
N ASP A 142 -9.42 20.23 4.32
CA ASP A 142 -9.39 20.95 3.04
C ASP A 142 -8.37 22.09 3.08
N ILE A 143 -7.15 21.77 3.50
CA ILE A 143 -6.09 22.76 3.67
C ILE A 143 -4.81 22.20 3.05
N ASP A 144 -4.28 22.88 2.08
CA ASP A 144 -2.99 22.53 1.44
C ASP A 144 -2.92 21.07 1.01
N LEU A 145 -4.03 20.53 0.57
CA LEU A 145 -4.11 19.15 0.15
C LEU A 145 -3.28 18.93 -1.11
N SER A 146 -2.29 18.08 -0.99
CA SER A 146 -1.50 17.64 -2.14
C SER A 146 -1.82 16.18 -2.40
N LEU A 147 -2.44 15.92 -3.52
CA LEU A 147 -2.78 14.58 -3.96
C LEU A 147 -1.79 14.14 -5.02
N ILE A 148 -1.15 13.01 -4.78
CA ILE A 148 -0.21 12.45 -5.73
C ILE A 148 -0.77 11.11 -6.19
N HIS A 149 -0.98 10.97 -7.49
CA HIS A 149 -1.43 9.72 -8.08
C HIS A 149 -0.24 9.05 -8.74
N ILE A 150 0.10 7.85 -8.25
CA ILE A 150 1.19 7.05 -8.79
C ILE A 150 0.61 5.76 -9.31
N SER A 151 0.93 5.46 -10.56
CA SER A 151 0.63 4.15 -11.14
C SER A 151 1.91 3.38 -11.29
N GLU A 152 1.88 2.11 -10.93
CA GLU A 152 3.00 1.23 -11.23
C GLU A 152 3.13 1.12 -12.74
N PRO A 153 4.37 1.09 -13.27
CA PRO A 153 4.52 0.86 -14.70
C PRO A 153 3.94 -0.49 -15.06
N THR A 154 3.05 -0.50 -16.02
CA THR A 154 2.52 -1.76 -16.52
C THR A 154 3.57 -2.43 -17.37
N ARG A 155 3.85 -3.67 -17.09
CA ARG A 155 4.88 -4.42 -17.77
C ARG A 155 4.34 -5.34 -18.82
N HIS A 156 3.08 -5.55 -18.77
CA HIS A 156 2.48 -6.27 -19.87
C HIS A 156 2.26 -5.28 -20.96
N SER A 157 2.58 -5.65 -22.02
CA SER A 157 2.31 -4.79 -23.17
C SER A 157 1.02 -5.11 -23.75
#